data_2d61d256a1733aa548e8a039a80885ca
#
_entry.id   2d61d256a1733aa548e8a039a80885ca
#
_cell.length_a   1.000
_cell.length_b   1.000
_cell.length_c   1.000
_cell.angle_alpha   90.00
_cell.angle_beta   90.00
_cell.angle_gamma   90.00
#
_symmetry.space_group_name_H-M   'P 1'
#
loop_
_entity.id
_entity.type
_entity.pdbx_description
1 polymer ?
#
loop_
_entity_poly.entity_id
_entity_poly.type
_entity_poly.pdbx_seq_one_letter_code
_entity_poly.pdbx_strand_id
1 'polypeptide(L)'
;MTPPHRTRLTFHGPLSEARAADLVQRLTRHRPTTVLDIGCGAGELMLRVLATAPEATGTGIDLDADDLARGRKAAADRGLASRARFVEESATGTSRGPADLVLCVGSSQALGGRLPEALGELRRLVTDGGRVLLGEGFWQRTPTPDELSRMWPDAAVTDHPDLATLIGMAIDAGFRPEWTETASLDEWEQFESGYLADTEVWLAEHPRHPLAEETRQRVDRHRARWLTYRGILGLAYLTLVPTA
;
A
#
# COMPACT_ATOMS: atom_id res chain seq x y z
N MET A 1 12.82 12.38 24.57
CA MET A 1 11.74 11.57 23.94
C MET A 1 11.92 11.64 22.44
N THR A 2 12.03 10.49 21.77
CA THR A 2 12.24 10.44 20.30
C THR A 2 11.01 10.98 19.58
N PRO A 3 11.15 11.69 18.44
CA PRO A 3 9.99 12.10 17.64
C PRO A 3 9.12 10.90 17.25
N PRO A 4 7.79 11.01 17.31
CA PRO A 4 6.89 9.91 16.96
C PRO A 4 6.92 9.58 15.48
N HIS A 5 6.62 8.32 15.15
CA HIS A 5 6.50 7.83 13.78
C HIS A 5 5.08 7.29 13.53
N ARG A 6 4.37 7.84 12.54
CA ARG A 6 3.14 7.32 11.89
C ARG A 6 2.07 6.74 12.83
N THR A 7 1.90 7.29 14.04
CA THR A 7 1.03 6.70 15.06
C THR A 7 -0.47 6.80 14.73
N ARG A 8 -0.88 7.79 13.92
CA ARG A 8 -2.30 8.05 13.58
C ARG A 8 -2.79 7.33 12.32
N LEU A 9 -1.91 6.65 11.58
CA LEU A 9 -2.29 6.00 10.34
C LEU A 9 -2.73 4.55 10.59
N THR A 10 -3.96 4.23 10.17
CA THR A 10 -4.45 2.85 10.07
C THR A 10 -3.84 2.16 8.84
N PHE A 11 -3.75 2.88 7.73
CA PHE A 11 -3.16 2.42 6.48
C PHE A 11 -1.95 3.27 6.11
N HIS A 12 -0.92 2.64 5.53
CA HIS A 12 0.29 3.32 5.06
C HIS A 12 0.15 3.82 3.61
N GLY A 13 -1.02 4.38 3.30
CA GLY A 13 -1.36 4.91 1.99
C GLY A 13 -2.68 5.66 2.01
N PRO A 14 -3.07 6.34 0.91
CA PRO A 14 -4.29 7.13 0.82
C PRO A 14 -5.53 6.23 0.69
N LEU A 15 -5.87 5.56 1.78
CA LEU A 15 -6.98 4.61 1.91
C LEU A 15 -7.86 4.98 3.09
N SER A 16 -9.11 5.39 2.82
CA SER A 16 -10.09 5.68 3.85
C SER A 16 -10.69 4.40 4.47
N GLU A 17 -11.22 4.51 5.68
CA GLU A 17 -11.98 3.43 6.34
C GLU A 17 -13.15 2.94 5.48
N ALA A 18 -13.88 3.87 4.84
CA ALA A 18 -15.01 3.54 3.98
C ALA A 18 -14.56 2.73 2.74
N ARG A 19 -13.52 3.20 2.04
CA ARG A 19 -12.98 2.47 0.89
C ARG A 19 -12.41 1.11 1.28
N ALA A 20 -11.69 1.03 2.39
CA ALA A 20 -11.18 -0.24 2.90
C ALA A 20 -12.32 -1.24 3.17
N ALA A 21 -13.42 -0.79 3.77
CA ALA A 21 -14.59 -1.63 3.99
C ALA A 21 -15.23 -2.12 2.68
N ASP A 22 -15.37 -1.23 1.68
CA ASP A 22 -15.91 -1.58 0.36
C ASP A 22 -15.00 -2.57 -0.39
N LEU A 23 -13.67 -2.36 -0.35
CA LEU A 23 -12.69 -3.28 -0.93
C LEU A 23 -12.81 -4.67 -0.28
N VAL A 24 -12.80 -4.73 1.05
CA VAL A 24 -12.93 -6.00 1.79
C VAL A 24 -14.24 -6.71 1.43
N GLN A 25 -15.37 -5.99 1.38
CA GLN A 25 -16.66 -6.56 1.01
C GLN A 25 -16.64 -7.13 -0.41
N ARG A 26 -16.04 -6.45 -1.39
CA ARG A 26 -15.93 -6.95 -2.78
C ARG A 26 -15.04 -8.18 -2.86
N LEU A 27 -13.86 -8.14 -2.28
CA LEU A 27 -12.87 -9.21 -2.33
C LEU A 27 -13.38 -10.49 -1.65
N THR A 28 -14.09 -10.37 -0.54
CA THR A 28 -14.62 -11.52 0.21
C THR A 28 -15.85 -12.17 -0.42
N ARG A 29 -16.54 -11.52 -1.39
CA ARG A 29 -17.61 -12.15 -2.19
C ARG A 29 -17.15 -13.39 -2.93
N HIS A 30 -15.87 -13.46 -3.29
CA HIS A 30 -15.26 -14.60 -3.98
C HIS A 30 -14.84 -15.74 -3.03
N ARG A 31 -15.12 -15.60 -1.71
CA ARG A 31 -14.85 -16.60 -0.67
C ARG A 31 -13.39 -17.12 -0.70
N PRO A 32 -12.40 -16.25 -0.65
CA PRO A 32 -11.01 -16.70 -0.61
C PRO A 32 -10.77 -17.55 0.65
N THR A 33 -10.04 -18.65 0.50
CA THR A 33 -9.59 -19.50 1.61
C THR A 33 -8.14 -19.22 1.98
N THR A 34 -7.37 -18.69 1.04
CA THR A 34 -5.97 -18.30 1.22
C THR A 34 -5.75 -16.85 0.81
N VAL A 35 -5.06 -16.09 1.64
CA VAL A 35 -4.70 -14.69 1.41
C VAL A 35 -3.20 -14.52 1.53
N LEU A 36 -2.57 -13.90 0.55
CA LEU A 36 -1.17 -13.47 0.57
C LEU A 36 -1.10 -11.95 0.48
N ASP A 37 -0.45 -11.31 1.45
CA ASP A 37 -0.30 -9.86 1.51
C ASP A 37 1.18 -9.49 1.34
N ILE A 38 1.50 -8.86 0.21
CA ILE A 38 2.86 -8.50 -0.23
C ILE A 38 3.20 -7.09 0.27
N GLY A 39 4.30 -6.95 1.04
CA GLY A 39 4.65 -5.69 1.68
C GLY A 39 3.55 -5.26 2.65
N CYS A 40 3.13 -6.20 3.50
CA CYS A 40 1.90 -6.07 4.28
C CYS A 40 1.96 -4.99 5.36
N GLY A 41 3.14 -4.51 5.75
CA GLY A 41 3.30 -3.67 6.93
C GLY A 41 2.68 -4.35 8.16
N ALA A 42 1.76 -3.66 8.85
CA ALA A 42 1.00 -4.23 9.97
C ALA A 42 -0.18 -5.14 9.53
N GLY A 43 -0.40 -5.34 8.23
CA GLY A 43 -1.37 -6.27 7.67
C GLY A 43 -2.83 -5.90 7.91
N GLU A 44 -3.16 -4.63 8.10
CA GLU A 44 -4.50 -4.18 8.47
C GLU A 44 -5.56 -4.64 7.47
N LEU A 45 -5.27 -4.52 6.15
CA LEU A 45 -6.22 -4.93 5.12
C LEU A 45 -6.42 -6.45 5.11
N MET A 46 -5.35 -7.22 5.22
CA MET A 46 -5.43 -8.69 5.37
C MET A 46 -6.26 -9.08 6.59
N LEU A 47 -6.04 -8.46 7.75
CA LEU A 47 -6.79 -8.76 8.96
C LEU A 47 -8.28 -8.49 8.82
N ARG A 48 -8.67 -7.43 8.10
CA ARG A 48 -10.09 -7.14 7.78
C ARG A 48 -10.70 -8.19 6.85
N VAL A 49 -9.94 -8.64 5.85
CA VAL A 49 -10.37 -9.76 4.99
C VAL A 49 -10.61 -11.00 5.83
N LEU A 50 -9.67 -11.38 6.71
CA LEU A 50 -9.80 -12.55 7.58
C LEU A 50 -10.97 -12.44 8.58
N ALA A 51 -11.25 -11.23 9.09
CA ALA A 51 -12.39 -11.01 9.96
C ALA A 51 -13.74 -11.22 9.22
N THR A 52 -13.78 -10.89 7.92
CA THR A 52 -14.99 -11.00 7.09
C THR A 52 -15.14 -12.40 6.44
N ALA A 53 -14.02 -13.11 6.20
CA ALA A 53 -13.97 -14.45 5.62
C ALA A 53 -13.50 -15.46 6.69
N PRO A 54 -14.40 -16.08 7.47
CA PRO A 54 -14.03 -16.90 8.65
C PRO A 54 -13.22 -18.15 8.30
N GLU A 55 -13.35 -18.69 7.09
CA GLU A 55 -12.61 -19.88 6.63
C GLU A 55 -11.23 -19.53 6.06
N ALA A 56 -10.93 -18.23 5.85
CA ALA A 56 -9.68 -17.81 5.25
C ALA A 56 -8.53 -17.83 6.25
N THR A 57 -7.36 -18.20 5.74
CA THR A 57 -6.04 -18.00 6.40
C THR A 57 -5.22 -17.02 5.60
N GLY A 58 -4.39 -16.21 6.25
CA GLY A 58 -3.57 -15.19 5.61
C GLY A 58 -2.11 -15.26 6.00
N THR A 59 -1.25 -14.97 5.04
CA THR A 59 0.17 -14.75 5.28
C THR A 59 0.55 -13.36 4.76
N GLY A 60 1.00 -12.49 5.65
CA GLY A 60 1.61 -11.21 5.31
C GLY A 60 3.13 -11.32 5.34
N ILE A 61 3.79 -10.79 4.31
CA ILE A 61 5.25 -10.71 4.24
C ILE A 61 5.70 -9.26 4.14
N ASP A 62 6.72 -8.91 4.91
CA ASP A 62 7.34 -7.58 4.92
C ASP A 62 8.79 -7.70 5.42
N LEU A 63 9.59 -6.65 5.25
CA LEU A 63 10.94 -6.54 5.79
C LEU A 63 10.98 -5.75 7.11
N ASP A 64 9.90 -5.03 7.46
CA ASP A 64 9.82 -4.22 8.68
C ASP A 64 9.34 -5.08 9.87
N ALA A 65 10.30 -5.49 10.71
CA ALA A 65 10.03 -6.33 11.88
C ALA A 65 9.08 -5.67 12.88
N ASP A 66 9.12 -4.33 13.02
CA ASP A 66 8.26 -3.58 13.94
C ASP A 66 6.81 -3.55 13.45
N ASP A 67 6.60 -3.37 12.15
CA ASP A 67 5.28 -3.46 11.53
C ASP A 67 4.71 -4.86 11.67
N LEU A 68 5.48 -5.89 11.39
CA LEU A 68 5.08 -7.28 11.58
C LEU A 68 4.73 -7.60 13.04
N ALA A 69 5.47 -7.04 14.01
CA ALA A 69 5.16 -7.20 15.43
C ALA A 69 3.80 -6.53 15.78
N ARG A 70 3.53 -5.34 15.24
CA ARG A 70 2.22 -4.67 15.38
C ARG A 70 1.09 -5.50 14.77
N GLY A 71 1.33 -6.08 13.60
CA GLY A 71 0.38 -6.96 12.92
C GLY A 71 0.03 -8.20 13.74
N ARG A 72 1.06 -8.88 14.31
CA ARG A 72 0.84 -10.03 15.21
C ARG A 72 0.01 -9.65 16.43
N LYS A 73 0.32 -8.50 17.04
CA LYS A 73 -0.48 -7.98 18.15
C LYS A 73 -1.92 -7.70 17.74
N ALA A 74 -2.13 -7.01 16.63
CA ALA A 74 -3.47 -6.69 16.12
C ALA A 74 -4.27 -7.96 15.78
N ALA A 75 -3.62 -9.00 15.25
CA ALA A 75 -4.23 -10.31 15.01
C ALA A 75 -4.67 -10.98 16.32
N ALA A 76 -3.83 -10.94 17.36
CA ALA A 76 -4.16 -11.52 18.67
C ALA A 76 -5.32 -10.77 19.33
N ASP A 77 -5.28 -9.44 19.34
CA ASP A 77 -6.34 -8.59 19.91
C ASP A 77 -7.73 -8.82 19.25
N ARG A 78 -7.75 -9.27 17.97
CA ARG A 78 -8.97 -9.56 17.20
C ARG A 78 -9.34 -11.06 17.16
N GLY A 79 -8.61 -11.92 17.88
CA GLY A 79 -8.85 -13.38 17.86
C GLY A 79 -8.48 -14.05 16.53
N LEU A 80 -7.61 -13.44 15.71
CA LEU A 80 -7.19 -13.92 14.39
C LEU A 80 -5.81 -14.62 14.40
N ALA A 81 -5.15 -14.72 15.56
CA ALA A 81 -3.78 -15.21 15.66
C ALA A 81 -3.55 -16.62 15.08
N SER A 82 -4.56 -17.49 15.11
CA SER A 82 -4.47 -18.84 14.52
C SER A 82 -4.62 -18.87 12.99
N ARG A 83 -5.10 -17.76 12.38
CA ARG A 83 -5.37 -17.65 10.94
C ARG A 83 -4.52 -16.62 10.22
N ALA A 84 -3.82 -15.73 10.95
CA ALA A 84 -2.97 -14.68 10.41
C ALA A 84 -1.50 -14.98 10.74
N ARG A 85 -0.66 -15.11 9.73
CA ARG A 85 0.78 -15.29 9.85
C ARG A 85 1.52 -14.07 9.30
N PHE A 86 2.50 -13.58 10.05
CA PHE A 86 3.37 -12.46 9.67
C PHE A 86 4.82 -12.93 9.59
N VAL A 87 5.44 -12.77 8.43
CA VAL A 87 6.78 -13.32 8.14
C VAL A 87 7.70 -12.21 7.67
N GLU A 88 8.86 -12.09 8.31
CA GLU A 88 9.94 -11.22 7.86
C GLU A 88 10.66 -11.92 6.69
N GLU A 89 10.35 -11.49 5.47
CA GLU A 89 10.82 -12.12 4.25
C GLU A 89 10.77 -11.12 3.09
N SER A 90 11.75 -11.19 2.19
CA SER A 90 11.67 -10.48 0.91
C SER A 90 10.57 -11.07 0.03
N ALA A 91 9.78 -10.21 -0.60
CA ALA A 91 8.81 -10.64 -1.59
C ALA A 91 9.44 -11.06 -2.92
N THR A 92 10.69 -10.63 -3.19
CA THR A 92 11.41 -11.02 -4.41
C THR A 92 11.65 -12.52 -4.44
N GLY A 93 11.06 -13.19 -5.44
CA GLY A 93 11.21 -14.65 -5.61
C GLY A 93 10.49 -15.48 -4.54
N THR A 94 9.53 -14.90 -3.81
CA THR A 94 8.78 -15.63 -2.78
C THR A 94 8.08 -16.87 -3.35
N SER A 95 8.05 -17.95 -2.56
CA SER A 95 7.34 -19.20 -2.88
C SER A 95 6.01 -19.33 -2.13
N ARG A 96 5.50 -18.26 -1.53
CA ARG A 96 4.32 -18.25 -0.67
C ARG A 96 2.97 -18.38 -1.39
N GLY A 97 2.96 -18.31 -2.71
CA GLY A 97 1.76 -18.52 -3.51
C GLY A 97 1.69 -19.93 -4.11
N PRO A 98 0.68 -20.19 -4.94
CA PRO A 98 -0.41 -19.28 -5.27
C PRO A 98 -1.47 -19.21 -4.15
N ALA A 99 -2.18 -18.06 -4.08
CA ALA A 99 -3.27 -17.81 -3.12
C ALA A 99 -4.55 -17.37 -3.86
N ASP A 100 -5.71 -17.57 -3.22
CA ASP A 100 -7.01 -17.17 -3.80
C ASP A 100 -7.17 -15.66 -3.84
N LEU A 101 -6.52 -14.95 -2.92
CA LEU A 101 -6.46 -13.50 -2.88
C LEU A 101 -5.03 -13.06 -2.61
N VAL A 102 -4.49 -12.22 -3.51
CA VAL A 102 -3.20 -11.56 -3.31
C VAL A 102 -3.45 -10.06 -3.12
N LEU A 103 -2.93 -9.52 -2.03
CA LEU A 103 -2.91 -8.09 -1.76
C LEU A 103 -1.50 -7.56 -2.05
N CYS A 104 -1.40 -6.46 -2.80
CA CYS A 104 -0.16 -5.75 -3.08
C CYS A 104 -0.50 -4.26 -3.22
N VAL A 105 -0.51 -3.54 -2.10
CA VAL A 105 -0.96 -2.14 -2.05
C VAL A 105 0.21 -1.24 -1.70
N GLY A 106 0.69 -0.45 -2.68
CA GLY A 106 1.85 0.43 -2.53
C GLY A 106 3.17 -0.31 -2.32
N SER A 107 3.26 -1.56 -2.80
CA SER A 107 4.39 -2.46 -2.52
C SER A 107 4.85 -3.30 -3.72
N SER A 108 4.44 -2.95 -4.94
CA SER A 108 4.82 -3.67 -6.16
C SER A 108 6.34 -3.78 -6.35
N GLN A 109 7.09 -2.75 -5.95
CA GLN A 109 8.55 -2.72 -5.95
C GLN A 109 9.20 -3.83 -5.09
N ALA A 110 8.48 -4.35 -4.08
CA ALA A 110 8.97 -5.44 -3.24
C ALA A 110 9.08 -6.77 -3.98
N LEU A 111 8.37 -6.93 -5.10
CA LEU A 111 8.45 -8.11 -5.97
C LEU A 111 9.70 -8.10 -6.88
N GLY A 112 10.45 -6.99 -6.88
CA GLY A 112 11.64 -6.79 -7.68
C GLY A 112 11.32 -6.28 -9.09
N GLY A 113 12.27 -5.51 -9.66
CA GLY A 113 12.14 -5.00 -11.00
C GLY A 113 11.18 -3.83 -11.16
N ARG A 114 10.72 -3.65 -12.40
CA ARG A 114 9.73 -2.64 -12.77
C ARG A 114 8.33 -3.21 -12.69
N LEU A 115 7.32 -2.36 -12.84
CA LEU A 115 5.91 -2.75 -12.74
C LEU A 115 5.51 -3.93 -13.64
N PRO A 116 5.94 -4.05 -14.91
CA PRO A 116 5.63 -5.25 -15.72
C PRO A 116 6.13 -6.56 -15.11
N GLU A 117 7.34 -6.57 -14.54
CA GLU A 117 7.90 -7.73 -13.87
C GLU A 117 7.11 -8.06 -12.60
N ALA A 118 6.75 -7.04 -11.81
CA ALA A 118 5.92 -7.21 -10.62
C ALA A 118 4.52 -7.77 -10.96
N LEU A 119 3.91 -7.31 -12.05
CA LEU A 119 2.63 -7.86 -12.54
C LEU A 119 2.76 -9.34 -12.96
N GLY A 120 3.85 -9.71 -13.61
CA GLY A 120 4.16 -11.12 -13.94
C GLY A 120 4.28 -11.99 -12.67
N GLU A 121 4.95 -11.49 -11.63
CA GLU A 121 5.04 -12.17 -10.35
C GLU A 121 3.68 -12.26 -9.65
N LEU A 122 2.86 -11.22 -9.65
CA LEU A 122 1.49 -11.27 -9.11
C LEU A 122 0.64 -12.32 -9.84
N ARG A 123 0.80 -12.46 -11.18
CA ARG A 123 0.12 -13.51 -11.96
C ARG A 123 0.50 -14.92 -11.51
N ARG A 124 1.78 -15.13 -11.17
CA ARG A 124 2.28 -16.40 -10.64
C ARG A 124 1.77 -16.70 -9.23
N LEU A 125 1.58 -15.66 -8.42
CA LEU A 125 1.20 -15.76 -7.00
C LEU A 125 -0.30 -15.93 -6.77
N VAL A 126 -1.15 -15.69 -7.79
CA VAL A 126 -2.60 -15.83 -7.67
C VAL A 126 -3.07 -17.14 -8.32
N THR A 127 -4.04 -17.83 -7.71
CA THR A 127 -4.68 -19.02 -8.28
C THR A 127 -5.54 -18.65 -9.50
N ASP A 128 -5.78 -19.60 -10.40
CA ASP A 128 -6.77 -19.43 -11.44
C ASP A 128 -8.16 -19.23 -10.80
N GLY A 129 -8.87 -18.17 -11.23
CA GLY A 129 -10.13 -17.75 -10.60
C GLY A 129 -9.99 -16.91 -9.33
N GLY A 130 -8.78 -16.76 -8.79
CA GLY A 130 -8.47 -15.88 -7.66
C GLY A 130 -8.55 -14.39 -8.02
N ARG A 131 -8.13 -13.55 -7.10
CA ARG A 131 -8.10 -12.08 -7.27
C ARG A 131 -6.78 -11.49 -6.80
N VAL A 132 -6.36 -10.43 -7.47
CA VAL A 132 -5.29 -9.56 -6.98
C VAL A 132 -5.90 -8.19 -6.68
N LEU A 133 -5.65 -7.65 -5.50
CA LEU A 133 -5.81 -6.22 -5.24
C LEU A 133 -4.46 -5.56 -5.41
N LEU A 134 -4.30 -4.80 -6.49
CA LEU A 134 -3.12 -3.98 -6.74
C LEU A 134 -3.40 -2.53 -6.37
N GLY A 135 -2.64 -1.96 -5.46
CA GLY A 135 -2.58 -0.53 -5.20
C GLY A 135 -1.31 0.06 -5.82
N GLU A 136 -1.43 0.88 -6.86
CA GLU A 136 -0.27 1.36 -7.62
C GLU A 136 -0.34 2.84 -7.93
N GLY A 137 0.82 3.51 -7.89
CA GLY A 137 0.97 4.91 -8.26
C GLY A 137 0.76 5.15 -9.75
N PHE A 138 0.11 6.25 -10.11
CA PHE A 138 -0.05 6.68 -11.49
C PHE A 138 -0.07 8.20 -11.60
N TRP A 139 0.28 8.74 -12.76
CA TRP A 139 0.11 10.17 -13.03
C TRP A 139 -1.35 10.47 -13.39
N GLN A 140 -2.04 11.28 -12.58
CA GLN A 140 -3.38 11.81 -12.93
C GLN A 140 -3.33 12.77 -14.11
N ARG A 141 -2.20 13.46 -14.26
CA ARG A 141 -1.76 14.23 -15.40
C ARG A 141 -0.25 14.20 -15.51
N THR A 142 0.28 14.42 -16.68
CA THR A 142 1.73 14.53 -16.87
C THR A 142 2.27 15.71 -16.06
N PRO A 143 3.24 15.48 -15.12
CA PRO A 143 3.89 16.57 -14.40
C PRO A 143 4.78 17.38 -15.33
N THR A 144 4.91 18.67 -15.05
CA THR A 144 5.85 19.55 -15.76
C THR A 144 7.27 19.33 -15.23
N PRO A 145 8.34 19.74 -15.99
CA PRO A 145 9.72 19.65 -15.50
C PRO A 145 9.95 20.41 -14.19
N ASP A 146 9.30 21.56 -14.00
CA ASP A 146 9.39 22.33 -12.76
C ASP A 146 8.74 21.61 -11.57
N GLU A 147 7.59 20.96 -11.77
CA GLU A 147 6.94 20.14 -10.73
C GLU A 147 7.82 18.94 -10.36
N LEU A 148 8.35 18.20 -11.34
CA LEU A 148 9.26 17.08 -11.10
C LEU A 148 10.47 17.48 -10.26
N SER A 149 11.08 18.63 -10.58
CA SER A 149 12.27 19.11 -9.85
C SER A 149 12.02 19.37 -8.35
N ARG A 150 10.76 19.52 -7.94
CA ARG A 150 10.33 19.80 -6.56
C ARG A 150 9.71 18.61 -5.84
N MET A 151 9.57 17.46 -6.52
CA MET A 151 9.03 16.22 -5.93
C MET A 151 10.12 15.49 -5.14
N TRP A 152 10.55 14.34 -5.56
CA TRP A 152 11.64 13.58 -4.95
C TRP A 152 12.91 13.70 -5.79
N PRO A 153 14.08 13.35 -5.26
CA PRO A 153 15.31 13.37 -6.05
C PRO A 153 15.17 12.50 -7.30
N ASP A 154 15.64 13.03 -8.44
CA ASP A 154 15.62 12.36 -9.74
C ASP A 154 14.23 11.97 -10.26
N ALA A 155 13.16 12.64 -9.76
CA ALA A 155 11.80 12.40 -10.22
C ALA A 155 11.68 12.58 -11.74
N ALA A 156 11.07 11.60 -12.40
CA ALA A 156 10.91 11.55 -13.85
C ALA A 156 9.48 11.18 -14.25
N VAL A 157 9.05 11.60 -15.43
CA VAL A 157 7.74 11.21 -15.99
C VAL A 157 7.60 9.69 -16.08
N THR A 158 8.72 8.98 -16.26
CA THR A 158 8.78 7.53 -16.36
C THR A 158 8.61 6.78 -15.04
N ASP A 159 8.57 7.48 -13.89
CA ASP A 159 8.41 6.84 -12.58
C ASP A 159 7.03 6.19 -12.43
N HIS A 160 6.02 6.80 -13.06
CA HIS A 160 4.67 6.25 -13.05
C HIS A 160 4.02 6.33 -14.44
N PRO A 161 3.21 5.34 -14.83
CA PRO A 161 2.35 5.44 -16.01
C PRO A 161 1.17 6.38 -15.74
N ASP A 162 0.41 6.75 -16.77
CA ASP A 162 -0.96 7.19 -16.60
C ASP A 162 -1.90 6.00 -16.30
N LEU A 163 -3.14 6.28 -15.89
CA LEU A 163 -4.09 5.23 -15.48
C LEU A 163 -4.43 4.26 -16.62
N ALA A 164 -4.55 4.74 -17.85
CA ALA A 164 -4.87 3.89 -19.00
C ALA A 164 -3.71 2.94 -19.33
N THR A 165 -2.48 3.45 -19.28
CA THR A 165 -1.26 2.67 -19.46
C THR A 165 -1.09 1.63 -18.35
N LEU A 166 -1.36 2.00 -17.07
CA LEU A 166 -1.34 1.08 -15.93
C LEU A 166 -2.30 -0.10 -16.13
N ILE A 167 -3.53 0.19 -16.56
CA ILE A 167 -4.53 -0.85 -16.86
C ILE A 167 -4.08 -1.71 -18.05
N GLY A 168 -3.51 -1.10 -19.10
CA GLY A 168 -2.94 -1.83 -20.24
C GLY A 168 -1.85 -2.81 -19.82
N MET A 169 -0.91 -2.38 -18.98
CA MET A 169 0.15 -3.23 -18.42
C MET A 169 -0.42 -4.43 -17.65
N ALA A 170 -1.49 -4.23 -16.86
CA ALA A 170 -2.15 -5.33 -16.15
C ALA A 170 -2.80 -6.33 -17.13
N ILE A 171 -3.40 -5.84 -18.23
CA ILE A 171 -3.99 -6.68 -19.26
C ILE A 171 -2.90 -7.49 -19.99
N ASP A 172 -1.81 -6.85 -20.34
CA ASP A 172 -0.67 -7.49 -21.03
C ASP A 172 0.01 -8.56 -20.15
N ALA A 173 -0.05 -8.40 -18.82
CA ALA A 173 0.43 -9.38 -17.85
C ALA A 173 -0.55 -10.55 -17.59
N GLY A 174 -1.65 -10.64 -18.35
CA GLY A 174 -2.62 -11.75 -18.26
C GLY A 174 -3.69 -11.53 -17.19
N PHE A 175 -4.11 -10.28 -16.96
CA PHE A 175 -5.22 -9.95 -16.08
C PHE A 175 -6.39 -9.29 -16.82
N ARG A 176 -7.57 -9.35 -16.21
CA ARG A 176 -8.72 -8.49 -16.54
C ARG A 176 -9.04 -7.60 -15.34
N PRO A 177 -9.19 -6.29 -15.52
CA PRO A 177 -9.62 -5.41 -14.44
C PRO A 177 -11.12 -5.63 -14.16
N GLU A 178 -11.42 -6.28 -13.04
CA GLU A 178 -12.79 -6.47 -12.57
C GLU A 178 -13.34 -5.15 -11.98
N TRP A 179 -12.46 -4.41 -11.28
CA TRP A 179 -12.81 -3.14 -10.70
C TRP A 179 -11.62 -2.17 -10.72
N THR A 180 -11.90 -0.93 -11.08
CA THR A 180 -10.91 0.15 -11.10
C THR A 180 -11.44 1.34 -10.32
N GLU A 181 -10.70 1.77 -9.33
CA GLU A 181 -10.97 2.99 -8.57
C GLU A 181 -9.68 3.70 -8.19
N THR A 182 -9.75 4.98 -7.88
CA THR A 182 -8.60 5.78 -7.51
C THR A 182 -8.82 6.46 -6.16
N ALA A 183 -7.76 6.61 -5.39
CA ALA A 183 -7.81 7.39 -4.17
C ALA A 183 -8.28 8.81 -4.45
N SER A 184 -9.18 9.31 -3.63
CA SER A 184 -9.64 10.69 -3.69
C SER A 184 -8.58 11.66 -3.17
N LEU A 185 -8.72 12.94 -3.49
CA LEU A 185 -7.84 13.97 -2.93
C LEU A 185 -7.93 14.03 -1.40
N ASP A 186 -9.14 13.83 -0.85
CA ASP A 186 -9.36 13.81 0.60
C ASP A 186 -8.60 12.64 1.27
N GLU A 187 -8.55 11.46 0.63
CA GLU A 187 -7.78 10.31 1.12
C GLU A 187 -6.28 10.60 1.11
N TRP A 188 -5.77 11.27 0.08
CA TRP A 188 -4.38 11.74 0.04
C TRP A 188 -4.10 12.76 1.15
N GLU A 189 -4.97 13.75 1.36
CA GLU A 189 -4.82 14.76 2.42
C GLU A 189 -4.85 14.12 3.82
N GLN A 190 -5.71 13.14 4.05
CA GLN A 190 -5.77 12.39 5.31
C GLN A 190 -4.48 11.60 5.53
N PHE A 191 -3.98 10.92 4.50
CA PHE A 191 -2.74 10.15 4.58
C PHE A 191 -1.54 11.06 4.88
N GLU A 192 -1.33 12.10 4.09
CA GLU A 192 -0.19 13.00 4.22
C GLU A 192 -0.21 13.80 5.52
N SER A 193 -1.40 14.27 5.92
CA SER A 193 -1.57 14.97 7.20
C SER A 193 -1.36 14.03 8.39
N GLY A 194 -1.91 12.82 8.33
CA GLY A 194 -1.74 11.80 9.37
C GLY A 194 -0.30 11.34 9.52
N TYR A 195 0.44 11.28 8.41
CA TYR A 195 1.88 10.97 8.40
C TYR A 195 2.71 11.99 9.18
N LEU A 196 2.35 13.27 9.13
CA LEU A 196 3.08 14.37 9.77
C LEU A 196 2.55 14.76 11.14
N ALA A 197 1.25 14.53 11.43
CA ALA A 197 0.51 15.15 12.52
C ALA A 197 1.19 15.03 13.90
N ASP A 198 1.59 13.82 14.29
CA ASP A 198 2.17 13.61 15.62
C ASP A 198 3.57 14.23 15.74
N THR A 199 4.33 14.24 14.64
CA THR A 199 5.63 14.88 14.59
C THR A 199 5.51 16.40 14.68
N GLU A 200 4.48 16.99 14.05
CA GLU A 200 4.20 18.44 14.15
C GLU A 200 3.83 18.86 15.56
N VAL A 201 2.96 18.08 16.22
CA VAL A 201 2.61 18.32 17.63
C VAL A 201 3.86 18.21 18.50
N TRP A 202 4.67 17.17 18.29
CA TRP A 202 5.93 17.01 19.03
C TRP A 202 6.89 18.18 18.83
N LEU A 203 7.04 18.71 17.62
CA LEU A 203 7.88 19.87 17.31
C LEU A 203 7.38 21.14 18.02
N ALA A 204 6.06 21.34 18.08
CA ALA A 204 5.46 22.47 18.77
C ALA A 204 5.69 22.41 20.30
N GLU A 205 5.64 21.20 20.87
CA GLU A 205 5.85 20.97 22.30
C GLU A 205 7.33 20.98 22.71
N HIS A 206 8.24 20.64 21.78
CA HIS A 206 9.68 20.46 22.05
C HIS A 206 10.58 21.33 21.16
N PRO A 207 10.34 22.66 21.05
CA PRO A 207 11.04 23.51 20.08
C PRO A 207 12.56 23.64 20.30
N ARG A 208 13.03 23.34 21.52
CA ARG A 208 14.45 23.40 21.91
C ARG A 208 15.10 22.01 22.06
N HIS A 209 14.41 20.95 21.68
CA HIS A 209 14.97 19.59 21.74
C HIS A 209 16.14 19.45 20.75
N PRO A 210 17.24 18.74 21.08
CA PRO A 210 18.38 18.57 20.18
C PRO A 210 18.03 18.06 18.78
N LEU A 211 16.97 17.23 18.65
CA LEU A 211 16.49 16.68 17.37
C LEU A 211 15.46 17.59 16.66
N ALA A 212 15.05 18.73 17.27
CA ALA A 212 13.93 19.51 16.73
C ALA A 212 14.25 20.13 15.37
N GLU A 213 15.46 20.64 15.17
CA GLU A 213 15.85 21.29 13.92
C GLU A 213 15.91 20.29 12.75
N GLU A 214 16.56 19.16 12.94
CA GLU A 214 16.65 18.10 11.93
C GLU A 214 15.26 17.55 11.59
N THR A 215 14.42 17.32 12.63
CA THR A 215 13.06 16.83 12.46
C THR A 215 12.21 17.83 11.68
N ARG A 216 12.30 19.14 12.00
CA ARG A 216 11.60 20.21 11.28
C ARG A 216 11.97 20.23 9.80
N GLN A 217 13.26 20.22 9.49
CA GLN A 217 13.73 20.21 8.11
C GLN A 217 13.23 18.99 7.33
N ARG A 218 13.17 17.81 7.96
CA ARG A 218 12.64 16.59 7.36
C ARG A 218 11.15 16.74 7.06
N VAL A 219 10.36 17.21 8.03
CA VAL A 219 8.91 17.42 7.91
C VAL A 219 8.58 18.48 6.87
N ASP A 220 9.29 19.61 6.87
CA ASP A 220 9.08 20.69 5.90
C ASP A 220 9.42 20.26 4.48
N ARG A 221 10.51 19.47 4.28
CA ARG A 221 10.81 18.88 2.96
C ARG A 221 9.70 17.91 2.51
N HIS A 222 9.21 17.05 3.40
CA HIS A 222 8.13 16.14 3.05
C HIS A 222 6.86 16.90 2.67
N ARG A 223 6.48 17.90 3.46
CA ARG A 223 5.31 18.75 3.18
C ARG A 223 5.44 19.48 1.84
N ALA A 224 6.60 20.06 1.55
CA ALA A 224 6.84 20.74 0.28
C ALA A 224 6.68 19.78 -0.92
N ARG A 225 7.16 18.54 -0.79
CA ARG A 225 7.02 17.50 -1.82
C ARG A 225 5.57 17.14 -2.05
N TRP A 226 4.84 16.76 -0.99
CA TRP A 226 3.47 16.31 -1.16
C TRP A 226 2.54 17.42 -1.66
N LEU A 227 2.74 18.66 -1.25
CA LEU A 227 2.03 19.79 -1.81
C LEU A 227 2.32 20.01 -3.31
N THR A 228 3.51 19.64 -3.77
CA THR A 228 3.87 19.69 -5.18
C THR A 228 3.15 18.60 -5.98
N TYR A 229 3.12 17.35 -5.51
CA TYR A 229 2.45 16.27 -6.26
C TYR A 229 0.95 16.13 -5.97
N ARG A 230 0.39 16.95 -5.08
CA ARG A 230 -1.04 16.98 -4.79
C ARG A 230 -1.87 17.18 -6.06
N GLY A 231 -2.75 16.22 -6.38
CA GLY A 231 -3.55 16.25 -7.62
C GLY A 231 -2.77 15.95 -8.90
N ILE A 232 -1.51 15.51 -8.78
CA ILE A 232 -0.67 15.06 -9.90
C ILE A 232 -0.42 13.56 -9.77
N LEU A 233 0.07 13.13 -8.61
CA LEU A 233 0.22 11.71 -8.29
C LEU A 233 -1.10 11.16 -7.77
N GLY A 234 -1.55 10.07 -8.34
CA GLY A 234 -2.70 9.27 -7.89
C GLY A 234 -2.26 7.92 -7.36
N LEU A 235 -3.16 7.25 -6.64
CA LEU A 235 -3.06 5.83 -6.32
C LEU A 235 -4.30 5.12 -6.87
N ALA A 236 -4.10 4.13 -7.73
CA ALA A 236 -5.17 3.29 -8.24
C ALA A 236 -5.29 2.03 -7.38
N TYR A 237 -6.53 1.59 -7.13
CA TYR A 237 -6.86 0.30 -6.57
C TYR A 237 -7.51 -0.55 -7.66
N LEU A 238 -6.79 -1.53 -8.17
CA LEU A 238 -7.25 -2.42 -9.23
C LEU A 238 -7.58 -3.79 -8.63
N THR A 239 -8.83 -4.23 -8.72
CA THR A 239 -9.16 -5.63 -8.50
C THR A 239 -8.99 -6.36 -9.83
N LEU A 240 -8.02 -7.26 -9.89
CA LEU A 240 -7.60 -7.95 -11.10
C LEU A 240 -7.98 -9.43 -11.05
N VAL A 241 -8.46 -9.94 -12.17
CA VAL A 241 -8.79 -11.37 -12.39
C VAL A 241 -7.76 -11.96 -13.34
N PRO A 242 -7.05 -13.04 -12.97
CA PRO A 242 -6.17 -13.72 -13.90
C PRO A 242 -6.96 -14.30 -15.07
N THR A 243 -6.44 -14.15 -16.28
CA THR A 243 -6.96 -14.87 -17.47
C THR A 243 -6.43 -16.30 -17.50
N ALA A 244 -7.24 -17.20 -18.05
CA ALA A 244 -6.86 -18.61 -18.27
C ALA A 244 -5.72 -18.74 -19.28
#